data_478563dcc358773a69693a6f3e6bb797
#
_entry.id   478563dcc358773a69693a6f3e6bb797
#
_cell.length_a   1.000
_cell.length_b   1.000
_cell.length_c   1.000
_cell.angle_alpha   90.00
_cell.angle_beta   90.00
_cell.angle_gamma   90.00
#
_symmetry.space_group_name_H-M   'P 1'
#
loop_
_entity.id
_entity.type
_entity.pdbx_description
1 polymer ?
#
loop_
_entity_poly.entity_id
_entity_poly.type
_entity_poly.pdbx_seq_one_letter_code
_entity_poly.pdbx_strand_id
1 'polypeptide(L)'
;MVGLTGGIASGKSTIANFFSDLNVPIIDTDLIARDILGTKSPALIEIRTTFGDAVICADGSLDRNAMREIIFAEERKRQLLENILHPRIQKEAYQQIAQSIGPYVIVVVPLLYESSMKEAMDRILVVDCQEETQLQRLIERDNETIEQARLIIDAQASRADRLSIADDIIDNEGSIIRNK
;
A
#
# COMPACT_ATOMS: atom_id res chain seq x y z
N MET A 1 -0.10 -3.12 -17.72
CA MET A 1 -0.28 -2.63 -16.33
C MET A 1 0.91 -1.78 -15.92
N VAL A 2 0.68 -0.64 -15.28
CA VAL A 2 1.74 0.18 -14.71
C VAL A 2 1.62 0.13 -13.19
N GLY A 3 2.65 -0.39 -12.52
CA GLY A 3 2.72 -0.41 -11.07
C GLY A 3 3.13 0.96 -10.54
N LEU A 4 2.31 1.59 -9.72
CA LEU A 4 2.62 2.85 -9.05
C LEU A 4 3.04 2.58 -7.61
N THR A 5 4.27 2.94 -7.27
CA THR A 5 4.83 2.75 -5.93
C THR A 5 5.63 3.97 -5.48
N GLY A 6 6.21 3.90 -4.29
CA GLY A 6 7.02 4.96 -3.68
C GLY A 6 7.00 4.87 -2.16
N GLY A 7 7.89 5.54 -1.47
CA GLY A 7 7.95 5.53 -0.01
C GLY A 7 6.69 6.09 0.66
N ILE A 8 6.56 5.84 1.95
CA ILE A 8 5.49 6.46 2.74
C ILE A 8 5.58 7.99 2.60
N ALA A 9 4.45 8.66 2.55
CA ALA A 9 4.34 10.13 2.38
C ALA A 9 5.01 10.70 1.11
N SER A 10 5.44 9.86 0.14
CA SER A 10 5.99 10.34 -1.14
C SER A 10 4.96 11.04 -2.03
N GLY A 11 3.66 10.88 -1.79
CA GLY A 11 2.60 11.48 -2.58
C GLY A 11 1.97 10.56 -3.64
N LYS A 12 2.11 9.25 -3.53
CA LYS A 12 1.48 8.25 -4.42
C LYS A 12 0.01 8.52 -4.71
N SER A 13 -0.77 8.78 -3.66
CA SER A 13 -2.22 9.02 -3.82
C SER A 13 -2.51 10.30 -4.62
N THR A 14 -1.69 11.34 -4.49
CA THR A 14 -1.81 12.57 -5.29
C THR A 14 -1.56 12.27 -6.76
N ILE A 15 -0.50 11.52 -7.06
CA ILE A 15 -0.17 11.13 -8.43
C ILE A 15 -1.25 10.19 -9.01
N ALA A 16 -1.72 9.21 -8.22
CA ALA A 16 -2.83 8.34 -8.65
C ALA A 16 -4.10 9.16 -9.01
N ASN A 17 -4.41 10.18 -8.20
CA ASN A 17 -5.54 11.07 -8.48
C ASN A 17 -5.36 11.85 -9.79
N PHE A 18 -4.15 12.33 -10.11
CA PHE A 18 -3.91 13.00 -11.39
C PHE A 18 -4.12 12.06 -12.60
N PHE A 19 -3.73 10.79 -12.49
CA PHE A 19 -4.05 9.81 -13.51
C PHE A 19 -5.56 9.54 -13.59
N SER A 20 -6.24 9.47 -12.46
CA SER A 20 -7.71 9.32 -12.40
C SER A 20 -8.43 10.50 -13.07
N ASP A 21 -7.97 11.73 -12.85
CA ASP A 21 -8.50 12.94 -13.51
C ASP A 21 -8.33 12.90 -15.03
N LEU A 22 -7.34 12.13 -15.52
CA LEU A 22 -7.13 11.85 -16.95
C LEU A 22 -7.93 10.63 -17.45
N ASN A 23 -8.87 10.12 -16.65
CA ASN A 23 -9.68 8.93 -16.92
C ASN A 23 -8.86 7.63 -17.08
N VAL A 24 -7.69 7.55 -16.46
CA VAL A 24 -6.94 6.29 -16.36
C VAL A 24 -7.50 5.46 -15.21
N PRO A 25 -7.85 4.19 -15.43
CA PRO A 25 -8.30 3.32 -14.35
C PRO A 25 -7.23 3.15 -13.27
N ILE A 26 -7.62 3.33 -12.01
CA ILE A 26 -6.75 3.18 -10.83
C ILE A 26 -7.24 1.99 -10.01
N ILE A 27 -6.34 1.08 -9.70
CA ILE A 27 -6.58 -0.05 -8.79
C ILE A 27 -5.64 0.10 -7.61
N ASP A 28 -6.22 0.32 -6.43
CA ASP A 28 -5.45 0.54 -5.20
C ASP A 28 -5.53 -0.70 -4.32
N THR A 29 -4.37 -1.36 -4.12
CA THR A 29 -4.30 -2.59 -3.32
C THR A 29 -4.56 -2.36 -1.85
N ASP A 30 -4.35 -1.15 -1.31
CA ASP A 30 -4.73 -0.82 0.07
C ASP A 30 -6.24 -0.69 0.23
N LEU A 31 -6.94 -0.13 -0.76
CA LEU A 31 -8.41 -0.11 -0.78
C LEU A 31 -8.96 -1.53 -0.89
N ILE A 32 -8.44 -2.34 -1.78
CA ILE A 32 -8.80 -3.76 -1.90
C ILE A 32 -8.60 -4.48 -0.56
N ALA A 33 -7.45 -4.28 0.09
CA ALA A 33 -7.17 -4.89 1.41
C ALA A 33 -8.17 -4.48 2.48
N ARG A 34 -8.71 -3.25 2.40
CA ARG A 34 -9.78 -2.80 3.32
C ARG A 34 -11.11 -3.46 3.00
N ASP A 35 -11.46 -3.55 1.73
CA ASP A 35 -12.76 -4.07 1.27
C ASP A 35 -12.89 -5.57 1.53
N ILE A 36 -11.84 -6.35 1.29
CA ILE A 36 -11.84 -7.80 1.58
C ILE A 36 -11.93 -8.13 3.07
N LEU A 37 -11.67 -7.15 3.95
CA LEU A 37 -11.78 -7.27 5.41
C LEU A 37 -13.14 -6.77 5.95
N GLY A 38 -14.13 -6.60 5.07
CA GLY A 38 -15.48 -6.25 5.49
C GLY A 38 -16.06 -7.24 6.50
N THR A 39 -16.99 -6.78 7.33
CA THR A 39 -17.68 -7.61 8.35
C THR A 39 -18.25 -8.89 7.71
N LYS A 40 -17.97 -10.04 8.31
CA LYS A 40 -18.37 -11.36 7.84
C LYS A 40 -17.74 -11.82 6.52
N SER A 41 -16.71 -11.15 6.03
CA SER A 41 -15.98 -11.62 4.85
C SER A 41 -15.25 -12.94 5.14
N PRO A 42 -15.02 -13.77 4.12
CA PRO A 42 -14.22 -15.02 4.30
C PRO A 42 -12.81 -14.74 4.84
N ALA A 43 -12.18 -13.62 4.45
CA ALA A 43 -10.86 -13.26 4.96
C ALA A 43 -10.90 -12.93 6.46
N LEU A 44 -11.90 -12.16 6.91
CA LEU A 44 -12.04 -11.80 8.32
C LEU A 44 -12.37 -13.01 9.19
N ILE A 45 -13.19 -13.95 8.69
CA ILE A 45 -13.49 -15.22 9.37
C ILE A 45 -12.21 -16.04 9.56
N GLU A 46 -11.37 -16.13 8.53
CA GLU A 46 -10.10 -16.87 8.61
C GLU A 46 -9.11 -16.20 9.55
N ILE A 47 -9.03 -14.85 9.53
CA ILE A 47 -8.21 -14.08 10.48
C ILE A 47 -8.68 -14.35 11.92
N ARG A 48 -9.97 -14.29 12.19
CA ARG A 48 -10.54 -14.61 13.51
C ARG A 48 -10.18 -16.04 13.95
N THR A 49 -10.26 -17.00 13.04
CA THR A 49 -9.91 -18.41 13.32
C THR A 49 -8.42 -18.56 13.65
N THR A 50 -7.56 -17.81 12.97
CA THR A 50 -6.10 -17.90 13.10
C THR A 50 -5.56 -17.12 14.30
N PHE A 51 -6.11 -15.94 14.59
CA PHE A 51 -5.59 -15.01 15.61
C PHE A 51 -6.47 -14.92 16.86
N GLY A 52 -7.67 -15.48 16.82
CA GLY A 52 -8.62 -15.46 17.93
C GLY A 52 -9.55 -14.25 17.92
N ASP A 53 -10.45 -14.21 18.91
CA ASP A 53 -11.46 -13.14 19.04
C ASP A 53 -10.86 -11.81 19.47
N ALA A 54 -9.66 -11.79 20.04
CA ALA A 54 -8.99 -10.57 20.51
C ALA A 54 -8.71 -9.55 19.39
N VAL A 55 -8.71 -9.98 18.13
CA VAL A 55 -8.51 -9.10 16.96
C VAL A 55 -9.82 -8.67 16.31
N ILE A 56 -10.97 -8.91 16.96
CA ILE A 56 -12.30 -8.54 16.44
C ILE A 56 -12.97 -7.56 17.40
N CYS A 57 -13.40 -6.44 16.87
CA CYS A 57 -14.19 -5.45 17.61
C CYS A 57 -15.60 -5.97 17.94
N ALA A 58 -16.29 -5.30 18.87
CA ALA A 58 -17.65 -5.65 19.28
C ALA A 58 -18.69 -5.56 18.13
N ASP A 59 -18.43 -4.72 17.12
CA ASP A 59 -19.25 -4.59 15.91
C ASP A 59 -18.96 -5.67 14.86
N GLY A 60 -17.99 -6.55 15.14
CA GLY A 60 -17.57 -7.63 14.24
C GLY A 60 -16.55 -7.21 13.17
N SER A 61 -16.03 -5.99 13.22
CA SER A 61 -14.93 -5.55 12.35
C SER A 61 -13.55 -5.97 12.89
N LEU A 62 -12.51 -5.89 12.05
CA LEU A 62 -11.13 -6.12 12.48
C LEU A 62 -10.63 -5.00 13.40
N ASP A 63 -10.15 -5.34 14.59
CA ASP A 63 -9.35 -4.44 15.42
C ASP A 63 -7.95 -4.31 14.83
N ARG A 64 -7.75 -3.23 14.06
CA ARG A 64 -6.48 -2.96 13.37
C ARG A 64 -5.34 -2.68 14.34
N ASN A 65 -5.64 -2.12 15.53
CA ASN A 65 -4.62 -1.81 16.51
C ASN A 65 -4.14 -3.10 17.20
N ALA A 66 -5.06 -3.92 17.68
CA ALA A 66 -4.73 -5.23 18.24
C ALA A 66 -3.97 -6.11 17.23
N MET A 67 -4.42 -6.15 15.96
CA MET A 67 -3.71 -6.88 14.91
C MET A 67 -2.30 -6.34 14.68
N ARG A 68 -2.14 -5.00 14.62
CA ARG A 68 -0.84 -4.36 14.45
C ARG A 68 0.13 -4.75 15.56
N GLU A 69 -0.29 -4.69 16.83
CA GLU A 69 0.53 -5.12 17.96
C GLU A 69 1.01 -6.57 17.83
N ILE A 70 0.11 -7.47 17.43
CA ILE A 70 0.42 -8.88 17.25
C ILE A 70 1.47 -9.11 16.16
N ILE A 71 1.31 -8.48 14.99
CA ILE A 71 2.22 -8.70 13.86
C ILE A 71 3.56 -7.98 14.02
N PHE A 72 3.61 -6.89 14.79
CA PHE A 72 4.87 -6.24 15.14
C PHE A 72 5.68 -7.03 16.18
N ALA A 73 4.99 -7.72 17.09
CA ALA A 73 5.65 -8.51 18.12
C ALA A 73 6.23 -9.84 17.60
N GLU A 74 5.65 -10.41 16.52
CA GLU A 74 6.00 -11.76 16.08
C GLU A 74 5.95 -11.89 14.55
N GLU A 75 7.14 -12.01 13.94
CA GLU A 75 7.31 -12.16 12.49
C GLU A 75 6.48 -13.30 11.88
N ARG A 76 6.39 -14.44 12.58
CA ARG A 76 5.60 -15.59 12.13
C ARG A 76 4.11 -15.24 12.00
N LYS A 77 3.59 -14.41 12.89
CA LYS A 77 2.18 -13.95 12.84
C LYS A 77 1.97 -12.97 11.69
N ARG A 78 2.95 -12.12 11.42
CA ARG A 78 2.93 -11.27 10.23
C ARG A 78 2.81 -12.11 8.95
N GLN A 79 3.65 -13.13 8.81
CA GLN A 79 3.61 -14.04 7.66
C GLN A 79 2.28 -14.78 7.54
N LEU A 80 1.67 -15.22 8.65
CA LEU A 80 0.34 -15.83 8.62
C LEU A 80 -0.73 -14.88 8.10
N LEU A 81 -0.72 -13.62 8.52
CA LEU A 81 -1.65 -12.60 8.03
C LEU A 81 -1.44 -12.33 6.54
N GLU A 82 -0.20 -12.17 6.11
CA GLU A 82 0.18 -11.98 4.71
C GLU A 82 -0.29 -13.16 3.83
N ASN A 83 -0.12 -14.38 4.27
CA ASN A 83 -0.57 -15.57 3.57
C ASN A 83 -2.10 -15.64 3.40
N ILE A 84 -2.85 -15.07 4.34
CA ILE A 84 -4.31 -14.94 4.23
C ILE A 84 -4.69 -13.83 3.24
N LEU A 85 -4.02 -12.69 3.28
CA LEU A 85 -4.42 -11.48 2.57
C LEU A 85 -3.89 -11.41 1.15
N HIS A 86 -2.60 -11.69 0.91
CA HIS A 86 -1.96 -11.48 -0.40
C HIS A 86 -2.68 -12.19 -1.56
N PRO A 87 -3.04 -13.50 -1.45
CA PRO A 87 -3.71 -14.17 -2.58
C PRO A 87 -5.08 -13.55 -2.89
N ARG A 88 -5.78 -13.05 -1.88
CA ARG A 88 -7.10 -12.42 -2.03
C ARG A 88 -7.00 -11.05 -2.66
N ILE A 89 -6.03 -10.25 -2.20
CA ILE A 89 -5.74 -8.92 -2.75
C ILE A 89 -5.36 -9.06 -4.23
N GLN A 90 -4.44 -9.97 -4.55
CA GLN A 90 -4.02 -10.21 -5.92
C GLN A 90 -5.18 -10.65 -6.81
N LYS A 91 -5.98 -11.62 -6.36
CA LYS A 91 -7.14 -12.10 -7.10
C LYS A 91 -8.10 -10.96 -7.42
N GLU A 92 -8.45 -10.15 -6.41
CA GLU A 92 -9.36 -9.02 -6.58
C GLU A 92 -8.76 -7.94 -7.49
N ALA A 93 -7.48 -7.62 -7.31
CA ALA A 93 -6.78 -6.69 -8.19
C ALA A 93 -6.83 -7.14 -9.66
N TYR A 94 -6.53 -8.41 -9.95
CA TYR A 94 -6.61 -8.94 -11.31
C TYR A 94 -8.04 -8.95 -11.87
N GLN A 95 -9.06 -9.18 -11.05
CA GLN A 95 -10.45 -9.07 -11.48
C GLN A 95 -10.81 -7.63 -11.87
N GLN A 96 -10.40 -6.64 -11.09
CA GLN A 96 -10.61 -5.23 -11.41
C GLN A 96 -9.81 -4.80 -12.65
N ILE A 97 -8.57 -5.27 -12.81
CA ILE A 97 -7.76 -5.05 -14.01
C ILE A 97 -8.49 -5.56 -15.26
N ALA A 98 -9.00 -6.80 -15.21
CA ALA A 98 -9.68 -7.41 -16.35
C ALA A 98 -11.00 -6.70 -16.73
N GLN A 99 -11.62 -5.99 -15.81
CA GLN A 99 -12.83 -5.19 -16.01
C GLN A 99 -12.53 -3.74 -16.43
N SER A 100 -11.29 -3.30 -16.31
CA SER A 100 -10.88 -1.94 -16.62
C SER A 100 -10.89 -1.69 -18.12
N ILE A 101 -11.39 -0.53 -18.53
CA ILE A 101 -11.42 -0.10 -19.94
C ILE A 101 -10.44 1.07 -20.11
N GLY A 102 -9.46 0.90 -20.98
CA GLY A 102 -8.46 1.93 -21.25
C GLY A 102 -7.21 1.36 -21.92
N PRO A 103 -6.31 2.21 -22.42
CA PRO A 103 -5.06 1.76 -23.04
C PRO A 103 -4.09 1.13 -22.03
N TYR A 104 -4.19 1.50 -20.78
CA TYR A 104 -3.45 0.93 -19.64
C TYR A 104 -4.19 1.19 -18.34
N VAL A 105 -3.74 0.55 -17.27
CA VAL A 105 -4.27 0.69 -15.91
C VAL A 105 -3.11 0.97 -14.95
N ILE A 106 -3.34 1.82 -13.96
CA ILE A 106 -2.41 2.04 -12.84
C ILE A 106 -2.80 1.14 -11.68
N VAL A 107 -1.86 0.35 -11.19
CA VAL A 107 -2.01 -0.47 -9.99
C VAL A 107 -1.16 0.13 -8.88
N VAL A 108 -1.79 0.72 -7.88
CA VAL A 108 -1.11 1.31 -6.73
C VAL A 108 -0.75 0.21 -5.75
N VAL A 109 0.54 -0.02 -5.55
CA VAL A 109 1.08 -1.02 -4.63
C VAL A 109 2.14 -0.36 -3.75
N PRO A 110 1.84 -0.01 -2.50
CA PRO A 110 2.76 0.72 -1.62
C PRO A 110 4.11 0.03 -1.39
N LEU A 111 4.09 -1.29 -1.22
CA LEU A 111 5.28 -2.13 -0.99
C LEU A 111 5.58 -3.00 -2.21
N LEU A 112 5.66 -2.38 -3.40
CA LEU A 112 5.84 -3.11 -4.66
C LEU A 112 7.21 -3.79 -4.74
N TYR A 113 8.26 -3.18 -4.18
CA TYR A 113 9.60 -3.77 -4.17
C TYR A 113 9.61 -5.14 -3.51
N GLU A 114 8.91 -5.28 -2.39
CA GLU A 114 8.80 -6.50 -1.58
C GLU A 114 7.73 -7.47 -2.14
N SER A 115 6.85 -6.97 -3.01
CA SER A 115 5.71 -7.73 -3.53
C SER A 115 6.06 -8.57 -4.75
N SER A 116 5.53 -9.79 -4.82
CA SER A 116 5.55 -10.62 -6.02
C SER A 116 4.75 -10.01 -7.19
N MET A 117 3.87 -9.06 -6.94
CA MET A 117 3.14 -8.33 -7.99
C MET A 117 4.07 -7.55 -8.93
N LYS A 118 5.27 -7.22 -8.48
CA LYS A 118 6.30 -6.54 -9.28
C LYS A 118 6.56 -7.24 -10.62
N GLU A 119 6.65 -8.57 -10.61
CA GLU A 119 6.95 -9.37 -11.80
C GLU A 119 5.83 -9.35 -12.85
N ALA A 120 4.62 -8.99 -12.45
CA ALA A 120 3.46 -8.91 -13.35
C ALA A 120 3.26 -7.50 -13.96
N MET A 121 4.05 -6.50 -13.56
CA MET A 121 3.94 -5.15 -14.09
C MET A 121 4.69 -5.02 -15.42
N ASP A 122 4.06 -4.39 -16.41
CA ASP A 122 4.72 -4.08 -17.69
C ASP A 122 5.70 -2.89 -17.53
N ARG A 123 5.42 -1.98 -16.61
CA ARG A 123 6.26 -0.85 -16.21
C ARG A 123 6.04 -0.52 -14.75
N ILE A 124 7.06 0.03 -14.12
CA ILE A 124 7.02 0.48 -12.73
C ILE A 124 7.31 1.99 -12.67
N LEU A 125 6.34 2.73 -12.15
CA LEU A 125 6.41 4.16 -11.91
C LEU A 125 6.63 4.40 -10.40
N VAL A 126 7.78 4.99 -10.06
CA VAL A 126 8.12 5.32 -8.67
C VAL A 126 7.87 6.80 -8.42
N VAL A 127 7.06 7.10 -7.41
CA VAL A 127 6.93 8.48 -6.87
C VAL A 127 8.01 8.64 -5.82
N ASP A 128 8.98 9.48 -6.11
CA ASP A 128 10.17 9.69 -5.31
C ASP A 128 10.18 11.06 -4.63
N CYS A 129 10.75 11.11 -3.45
CA CYS A 129 11.17 12.33 -2.74
C CYS A 129 12.26 11.96 -1.72
N GLN A 130 12.97 12.98 -1.20
CA GLN A 130 13.99 12.78 -0.17
C GLN A 130 13.35 12.27 1.14
N GLU A 131 14.12 11.55 1.94
CA GLU A 131 13.64 11.00 3.21
C GLU A 131 13.25 12.09 4.21
N GLU A 132 13.96 13.24 4.17
CA GLU A 132 13.61 14.41 4.97
C GLU A 132 12.22 14.95 4.62
N THR A 133 11.86 14.96 3.35
CA THR A 133 10.54 15.37 2.87
C THR A 133 9.47 14.36 3.28
N GLN A 134 9.77 13.05 3.21
CA GLN A 134 8.88 12.00 3.71
C GLN A 134 8.64 12.17 5.21
N LEU A 135 9.71 12.37 5.99
CA LEU A 135 9.65 12.56 7.44
C LEU A 135 8.76 13.75 7.81
N GLN A 136 9.01 14.91 7.20
CA GLN A 136 8.21 16.11 7.44
C GLN A 136 6.73 15.88 7.14
N ARG A 137 6.42 15.36 5.95
CA ARG A 137 5.04 15.10 5.51
C ARG A 137 4.33 14.07 6.40
N LEU A 138 5.06 13.06 6.88
CA LEU A 138 4.51 12.03 7.75
C LEU A 138 4.14 12.59 9.14
N ILE A 139 5.02 13.40 9.73
CA ILE A 139 4.76 14.10 10.99
C ILE A 139 3.55 15.01 10.87
N GLU A 140 3.48 15.84 9.81
CA GLU A 140 2.37 16.78 9.59
C GLU A 140 1.03 16.06 9.36
N ARG A 141 1.03 14.93 8.64
CA ARG A 141 -0.20 14.19 8.30
C ARG A 141 -0.75 13.39 9.45
N ASP A 142 0.12 12.66 10.16
CA ASP A 142 -0.27 11.63 11.12
C ASP A 142 -0.06 12.07 12.58
N ASN A 143 0.50 13.26 12.77
CA ASN A 143 0.87 13.80 14.10
C ASN A 143 1.79 12.87 14.89
N GLU A 144 2.69 12.18 14.18
CA GLU A 144 3.67 11.26 14.73
C GLU A 144 4.86 12.01 15.34
N THR A 145 5.59 11.37 16.27
CA THR A 145 6.90 11.88 16.70
C THR A 145 7.96 11.61 15.61
N ILE A 146 9.07 12.36 15.67
CA ILE A 146 10.20 12.15 14.74
C ILE A 146 10.72 10.71 14.80
N GLU A 147 10.81 10.16 16.03
CA GLU A 147 11.30 8.80 16.26
C GLU A 147 10.36 7.75 15.63
N GLN A 148 9.06 7.90 15.84
CA GLN A 148 8.05 7.02 15.26
C GLN A 148 8.02 7.11 13.74
N ALA A 149 8.06 8.33 13.19
CA ALA A 149 8.09 8.54 11.76
C ALA A 149 9.34 7.93 11.08
N ARG A 150 10.52 8.02 11.72
CA ARG A 150 11.74 7.34 11.25
C ARG A 150 11.59 5.83 11.25
N LEU A 151 11.10 5.24 12.34
CA LEU A 151 10.86 3.78 12.38
C LEU A 151 9.92 3.30 11.27
N ILE A 152 8.92 4.08 10.92
CA ILE A 152 7.99 3.75 9.82
C ILE A 152 8.70 3.82 8.46
N ILE A 153 9.56 4.81 8.24
CA ILE A 153 10.35 4.95 7.00
C ILE A 153 11.37 3.80 6.90
N ASP A 154 12.11 3.52 7.97
CA ASP A 154 13.15 2.49 8.03
C ASP A 154 12.60 1.06 7.88
N ALA A 155 11.31 0.86 8.17
CA ALA A 155 10.65 -0.44 7.99
C ALA A 155 10.33 -0.76 6.51
N GLN A 156 10.47 0.19 5.60
CA GLN A 156 10.27 -0.01 4.15
C GLN A 156 11.63 -0.29 3.46
N ALA A 157 11.57 -0.83 2.23
CA ALA A 157 12.75 -0.88 1.36
C ALA A 157 13.42 0.50 1.25
N SER A 158 14.73 0.55 1.15
CA SER A 158 15.46 1.81 1.01
C SER A 158 15.03 2.59 -0.25
N ARG A 159 15.27 3.90 -0.26
CA ARG A 159 15.03 4.71 -1.45
C ARG A 159 15.78 4.15 -2.66
N ALA A 160 17.03 3.71 -2.47
CA ALA A 160 17.85 3.11 -3.54
C ALA A 160 17.22 1.84 -4.09
N ASP A 161 16.71 0.96 -3.22
CA ASP A 161 16.03 -0.28 -3.64
C ASP A 161 14.75 0.02 -4.44
N ARG A 162 13.93 0.97 -3.98
CA ARG A 162 12.74 1.38 -4.72
C ARG A 162 13.08 1.96 -6.09
N LEU A 163 14.11 2.79 -6.19
CA LEU A 163 14.55 3.37 -7.46
C LEU A 163 15.18 2.33 -8.39
N SER A 164 15.76 1.25 -7.86
CA SER A 164 16.39 0.20 -8.68
C SER A 164 15.42 -0.58 -9.54
N ILE A 165 14.13 -0.59 -9.18
CA ILE A 165 13.06 -1.27 -9.94
C ILE A 165 12.26 -0.32 -10.84
N ALA A 166 12.57 0.97 -10.84
CA ALA A 166 11.81 1.98 -11.57
C ALA A 166 12.14 1.97 -13.07
N ASP A 167 11.11 1.91 -13.91
CA ASP A 167 11.20 2.27 -15.33
C ASP A 167 11.02 3.76 -15.53
N ASP A 168 10.18 4.38 -14.69
CA ASP A 168 9.89 5.82 -14.71
C ASP A 168 9.89 6.36 -13.27
N ILE A 169 10.30 7.62 -13.12
CA ILE A 169 10.36 8.28 -11.81
C ILE A 169 9.63 9.62 -11.89
N ILE A 170 8.75 9.88 -10.94
CA ILE A 170 8.17 11.20 -10.70
C ILE A 170 8.83 11.78 -9.45
N ASP A 171 9.61 12.83 -9.63
CA ASP A 171 10.15 13.61 -8.52
C ASP A 171 9.04 14.46 -7.90
N ASN A 172 8.73 14.21 -6.64
CA ASN A 172 7.69 14.90 -5.87
C ASN A 172 8.26 15.68 -4.68
N GLU A 173 9.42 16.33 -4.87
CA GLU A 173 10.01 17.25 -3.88
C GLU A 173 9.26 18.58 -3.79
N GLY A 174 8.49 18.94 -4.79
CA GLY A 174 7.84 20.23 -4.88
C GLY A 174 6.44 20.31 -4.25
N SER A 175 5.83 21.48 -4.39
CA SER A 175 4.41 21.66 -4.15
C SER A 175 3.58 21.04 -5.28
N ILE A 176 2.32 20.71 -5.02
CA ILE A 176 1.35 20.15 -5.98
C ILE A 176 1.30 20.91 -7.32
N ILE A 177 1.66 22.20 -7.32
CA ILE A 177 1.65 23.05 -8.51
C ILE A 177 2.74 22.67 -9.54
N ARG A 178 3.84 22.04 -9.12
CA ARG A 178 4.93 21.60 -10.01
C ARG A 178 4.67 20.25 -10.70
N ASN A 179 3.72 19.47 -10.21
CA ASN A 179 3.49 18.10 -10.64
C ASN A 179 2.22 17.94 -11.51
N LYS A 180 1.65 19.05 -11.98
CA LYS A 180 0.59 19.08 -13.01
C LYS A 180 1.25 19.24 -14.40
#